data_c679912de4f16d81ad51c94207c8206a
#
_entry.id   c679912de4f16d81ad51c94207c8206a
#
_cell.length_a   1.000
_cell.length_b   1.000
_cell.length_c   1.000
_cell.angle_alpha   90.00
_cell.angle_beta   90.00
_cell.angle_gamma   90.00
#
_symmetry.space_group_name_H-M   'P 1'
#
loop_
_entity.id
_entity.type
_entity.pdbx_description
1 polymer ?
#
loop_
_entity_poly.entity_id
_entity_poly.type
_entity_poly.pdbx_seq_one_letter_code
_entity_poly.pdbx_strand_id
1 'polypeptide(L)'
;MRGKKMIYGFSISLILINLASIMERADENLLPAVYKEVSAAFDAGPTDLGYLTFIMNFLKSIASPLAGVLALQYDRPTILAVGTVFWALSTGAVGVSQYFQQVAFWRGVNGVGLAIVIPSLQSFIADSYREGTRGAGFGLLSLIGSIGGIGGSIVATVMAGRDYWGFPGWRFAFIVVAFASLLIGLLVYFYTVDPRKTSPGNLGDDDTHERSRLVGNSVFPPLSIWKDSWITARSVMKVRTFQIIVLQGIVGSLPWTAVVFFTMWFELIGFDNKSSAGLNSLFAIGCASGSFLGGVIADRVSRRYPDSGRIMCAQFSAFMGIPFTWILLTVIPQSVDYWYSYAVTLFLMGLTISWCATCANNPMFAEVVPPKHRTMIYAFDRAFEGSFSSLAAPAVGMVTEKVYGYNSKTVNLADGSVAGAYALSRGLLTMMIVPFGLCCLFYTPLYFVFKRDRENARLAASTKDLELM
;
A
#
# COMPACT_ATOMS: atom_id res chain seq x y z
N MET A 1 33.46 -1.96 -7.38
CA MET A 1 32.68 -1.14 -8.34
C MET A 1 31.53 -1.93 -8.93
N ARG A 2 30.33 -1.86 -8.33
CA ARG A 2 29.11 -2.42 -8.93
C ARG A 2 28.50 -1.32 -9.83
N GLY A 3 28.89 -1.28 -11.13
CA GLY A 3 28.31 -0.36 -12.09
C GLY A 3 26.82 -0.65 -12.29
N LYS A 4 26.03 0.39 -12.66
CA LYS A 4 24.63 0.22 -13.06
C LYS A 4 24.57 -0.78 -14.23
N LYS A 5 24.26 -2.05 -13.95
CA LYS A 5 23.97 -3.02 -15.00
C LYS A 5 22.60 -2.69 -15.57
N MET A 6 22.52 -2.53 -16.88
CA MET A 6 21.30 -2.23 -17.63
C MET A 6 20.92 -3.45 -18.46
N ILE A 7 19.63 -3.79 -18.47
CA ILE A 7 19.04 -4.79 -19.36
C ILE A 7 17.95 -4.09 -20.15
N TYR A 8 18.06 -4.06 -21.48
CA TYR A 8 17.12 -3.37 -22.38
C TYR A 8 16.83 -1.91 -21.96
N GLY A 9 17.83 -1.17 -21.48
CA GLY A 9 17.69 0.22 -21.05
C GLY A 9 17.11 0.42 -19.62
N PHE A 10 16.74 -0.65 -18.92
CA PHE A 10 16.25 -0.59 -17.54
C PHE A 10 17.34 -0.98 -16.54
N SER A 11 17.39 -0.29 -15.40
CA SER A 11 18.26 -0.69 -14.30
C SER A 11 17.79 -2.01 -13.71
N ILE A 12 18.71 -2.97 -13.55
CA ILE A 12 18.44 -4.26 -12.88
C ILE A 12 17.81 -4.02 -11.50
N SER A 13 18.28 -3.01 -10.78
CA SER A 13 17.74 -2.65 -9.47
C SER A 13 16.25 -2.34 -9.54
N LEU A 14 15.78 -1.56 -10.53
CA LEU A 14 14.35 -1.26 -10.70
C LEU A 14 13.54 -2.49 -11.08
N ILE A 15 14.07 -3.39 -11.88
CA ILE A 15 13.39 -4.64 -12.23
C ILE A 15 13.20 -5.48 -10.98
N LEU A 16 14.25 -5.68 -10.18
CA LEU A 16 14.18 -6.49 -8.95
C LEU A 16 13.25 -5.87 -7.90
N ILE A 17 13.23 -4.55 -7.77
CA ILE A 17 12.31 -3.84 -6.87
C ILE A 17 10.84 -4.04 -7.30
N ASN A 18 10.56 -3.98 -8.60
CA ASN A 18 9.21 -4.25 -9.10
C ASN A 18 8.83 -5.74 -8.93
N LEU A 19 9.76 -6.67 -9.10
CA LEU A 19 9.53 -8.08 -8.79
C LEU A 19 9.24 -8.31 -7.30
N ALA A 20 9.94 -7.61 -6.41
CA ALA A 20 9.66 -7.67 -4.97
C ALA A 20 8.24 -7.12 -4.67
N SER A 21 7.79 -6.07 -5.36
CA SER A 21 6.42 -5.55 -5.24
C SER A 21 5.37 -6.55 -5.76
N ILE A 22 5.66 -7.30 -6.84
CA ILE A 22 4.79 -8.39 -7.31
C ILE A 22 4.59 -9.42 -6.20
N MET A 23 5.69 -9.86 -5.57
CA MET A 23 5.62 -10.89 -4.53
C MET A 23 4.94 -10.40 -3.26
N GLU A 24 5.18 -9.14 -2.88
CA GLU A 24 4.51 -8.51 -1.74
C GLU A 24 2.99 -8.51 -1.93
N ARG A 25 2.51 -8.08 -3.09
CA ARG A 25 1.07 -8.05 -3.38
C ARG A 25 0.47 -9.43 -3.59
N ALA A 26 1.22 -10.36 -4.18
CA ALA A 26 0.81 -11.76 -4.28
C ALA A 26 0.61 -12.39 -2.91
N ASP A 27 1.54 -12.17 -1.97
CA ASP A 27 1.44 -12.69 -0.60
C ASP A 27 0.27 -12.08 0.18
N GLU A 28 0.03 -10.77 0.07
CA GLU A 28 -1.13 -10.12 0.71
C GLU A 28 -2.47 -10.76 0.28
N ASN A 29 -2.59 -11.12 -0.99
CA ASN A 29 -3.82 -11.67 -1.56
C ASN A 29 -3.91 -13.21 -1.49
N LEU A 30 -2.85 -13.89 -1.04
CA LEU A 30 -2.77 -15.34 -1.00
C LEU A 30 -3.82 -15.95 -0.06
N LEU A 31 -3.88 -15.47 1.18
CA LEU A 31 -4.81 -15.99 2.20
C LEU A 31 -6.28 -15.73 1.84
N PRO A 32 -6.70 -14.52 1.43
CA PRO A 32 -8.07 -14.28 0.99
C PRO A 32 -8.51 -15.20 -0.16
N ALA A 33 -7.59 -15.52 -1.07
CA ALA A 33 -7.88 -16.37 -2.22
C ALA A 33 -8.19 -17.85 -1.87
N VAL A 34 -7.78 -18.30 -0.67
CA VAL A 34 -7.94 -19.69 -0.20
C VAL A 34 -8.72 -19.80 1.11
N TYR A 35 -9.52 -18.78 1.44
CA TYR A 35 -10.31 -18.76 2.69
C TYR A 35 -11.20 -19.96 2.87
N LYS A 36 -11.81 -20.47 1.79
CA LYS A 36 -12.68 -21.64 1.82
C LYS A 36 -11.93 -22.89 2.31
N GLU A 37 -10.75 -23.12 1.77
CA GLU A 37 -9.91 -24.27 2.09
C GLU A 37 -9.34 -24.17 3.51
N VAL A 38 -8.95 -22.96 3.92
CA VAL A 38 -8.48 -22.70 5.30
C VAL A 38 -9.60 -22.85 6.30
N SER A 39 -10.81 -22.35 5.99
CA SER A 39 -12.01 -22.56 6.80
C SER A 39 -12.29 -24.05 7.01
N ALA A 40 -12.28 -24.83 5.93
CA ALA A 40 -12.51 -26.26 6.00
C ALA A 40 -11.39 -27.01 6.76
N ALA A 41 -10.14 -26.58 6.62
CA ALA A 41 -9.00 -27.25 7.26
C ALA A 41 -8.94 -27.05 8.78
N PHE A 42 -9.46 -25.94 9.30
CA PHE A 42 -9.35 -25.55 10.72
C PHE A 42 -10.72 -25.39 11.40
N ASP A 43 -11.82 -25.70 10.72
CA ASP A 43 -13.20 -25.44 11.20
C ASP A 43 -13.39 -23.98 11.66
N ALA A 44 -12.81 -23.04 10.89
CA ALA A 44 -12.75 -21.64 11.22
C ALA A 44 -13.89 -20.87 10.53
N GLY A 45 -14.61 -20.03 11.30
CA GLY A 45 -15.66 -19.18 10.78
C GLY A 45 -15.13 -17.95 10.01
N PRO A 46 -16.02 -17.20 9.33
CA PRO A 46 -15.65 -15.95 8.66
C PRO A 46 -14.99 -14.92 9.56
N THR A 47 -15.39 -14.86 10.83
CA THR A 47 -14.80 -13.97 11.85
C THR A 47 -13.36 -14.34 12.15
N ASP A 48 -13.05 -15.64 12.25
CA ASP A 48 -11.68 -16.12 12.49
C ASP A 48 -10.76 -15.81 11.31
N LEU A 49 -11.25 -15.99 10.08
CA LEU A 49 -10.52 -15.63 8.86
C LEU A 49 -10.27 -14.12 8.76
N GLY A 50 -11.27 -13.32 9.15
CA GLY A 50 -11.12 -11.87 9.28
C GLY A 50 -10.06 -11.48 10.33
N TYR A 51 -9.99 -12.23 11.43
CA TYR A 51 -8.95 -12.03 12.46
C TYR A 51 -7.53 -12.29 11.92
N LEU A 52 -7.33 -13.29 11.07
CA LEU A 52 -6.02 -13.53 10.43
C LEU A 52 -5.55 -12.34 9.58
N THR A 53 -6.46 -11.73 8.84
CA THR A 53 -6.17 -10.54 8.03
C THR A 53 -5.95 -9.31 8.91
N PHE A 54 -6.76 -9.15 9.94
CA PHE A 54 -6.62 -8.07 10.91
C PHE A 54 -5.26 -8.09 11.59
N ILE A 55 -4.83 -9.24 12.16
CA ILE A 55 -3.57 -9.33 12.91
C ILE A 55 -2.37 -9.00 12.03
N MET A 56 -2.36 -9.48 10.78
CA MET A 56 -1.32 -9.14 9.81
C MET A 56 -1.27 -7.63 9.54
N ASN A 57 -2.40 -7.02 9.19
CA ASN A 57 -2.46 -5.60 8.83
C ASN A 57 -2.16 -4.68 10.02
N PHE A 58 -2.62 -5.04 11.21
CA PHE A 58 -2.38 -4.30 12.43
C PHE A 58 -0.89 -4.32 12.83
N LEU A 59 -0.27 -5.50 12.84
CA LEU A 59 1.16 -5.63 13.13
C LEU A 59 2.03 -5.00 12.04
N LYS A 60 1.63 -5.12 10.77
CA LYS A 60 2.27 -4.41 9.65
C LYS A 60 2.29 -2.90 9.89
N SER A 61 1.19 -2.33 10.34
CA SER A 61 1.09 -0.89 10.59
C SER A 61 1.94 -0.44 11.77
N ILE A 62 1.81 -1.11 12.92
CA ILE A 62 2.56 -0.75 14.14
C ILE A 62 4.06 -0.96 13.98
N ALA A 63 4.48 -2.01 13.27
CA ALA A 63 5.90 -2.29 13.05
C ALA A 63 6.53 -1.45 11.94
N SER A 64 5.74 -0.73 11.13
CA SER A 64 6.24 0.05 9.99
C SER A 64 7.35 1.06 10.36
N PRO A 65 7.32 1.77 11.51
CA PRO A 65 8.41 2.67 11.92
C PRO A 65 9.79 1.99 12.02
N LEU A 66 9.85 0.68 12.22
CA LEU A 66 11.11 -0.08 12.22
C LEU A 66 11.87 0.07 10.89
N ALA A 67 11.15 0.12 9.76
CA ALA A 67 11.77 0.36 8.46
C ALA A 67 12.53 1.69 8.42
N GLY A 68 11.93 2.74 9.00
CA GLY A 68 12.56 4.06 9.10
C GLY A 68 13.83 4.05 9.95
N VAL A 69 13.79 3.37 11.10
CA VAL A 69 14.94 3.23 12.01
C VAL A 69 16.08 2.46 11.33
N LEU A 70 15.76 1.31 10.71
CA LEU A 70 16.74 0.49 10.01
C LEU A 70 17.37 1.25 8.83
N ALA A 71 16.60 2.05 8.09
CA ALA A 71 17.08 2.80 6.92
C ALA A 71 18.04 3.95 7.26
N LEU A 72 18.18 4.34 8.52
CA LEU A 72 19.19 5.28 8.97
C LEU A 72 20.59 4.66 9.07
N GLN A 73 20.66 3.32 9.23
CA GLN A 73 21.90 2.60 9.50
C GLN A 73 22.31 1.65 8.39
N TYR A 74 21.33 1.03 7.74
CA TYR A 74 21.53 0.02 6.71
C TYR A 74 21.11 0.52 5.34
N ASP A 75 21.73 -0.04 4.32
CA ASP A 75 21.32 0.20 2.93
C ASP A 75 19.93 -0.39 2.67
N ARG A 76 19.13 0.32 1.88
CA ARG A 76 17.78 -0.14 1.52
C ARG A 76 17.74 -1.52 0.87
N PRO A 77 18.64 -1.90 -0.06
CA PRO A 77 18.66 -3.27 -0.59
C PRO A 77 18.84 -4.33 0.49
N THR A 78 19.67 -4.08 1.50
CA THR A 78 19.85 -4.99 2.63
C THR A 78 18.59 -5.11 3.48
N ILE A 79 17.92 -3.98 3.77
CA ILE A 79 16.67 -3.95 4.52
C ILE A 79 15.57 -4.68 3.76
N LEU A 80 15.46 -4.43 2.45
CA LEU A 80 14.52 -5.12 1.56
C LEU A 80 14.75 -6.62 1.55
N ALA A 81 16.00 -7.05 1.42
CA ALA A 81 16.35 -8.46 1.40
C ALA A 81 16.03 -9.15 2.73
N VAL A 82 16.45 -8.58 3.85
CA VAL A 82 16.17 -9.11 5.19
C VAL A 82 14.66 -9.17 5.46
N GLY A 83 13.92 -8.09 5.17
CA GLY A 83 12.47 -8.07 5.30
C GLY A 83 11.79 -9.10 4.40
N THR A 84 12.26 -9.28 3.16
CA THR A 84 11.74 -10.26 2.21
C THR A 84 12.00 -11.70 2.68
N VAL A 85 13.19 -12.01 3.19
CA VAL A 85 13.49 -13.32 3.77
C VAL A 85 12.60 -13.58 4.98
N PHE A 86 12.43 -12.59 5.85
CA PHE A 86 11.63 -12.70 7.05
C PHE A 86 10.16 -12.98 6.73
N TRP A 87 9.57 -12.23 5.79
CA TRP A 87 8.20 -12.49 5.34
C TRP A 87 8.08 -13.84 4.62
N ALA A 88 9.04 -14.19 3.73
CA ALA A 88 9.01 -15.44 2.98
C ALA A 88 9.01 -16.67 3.90
N LEU A 89 9.87 -16.66 4.94
CA LEU A 89 9.90 -17.73 5.94
C LEU A 89 8.57 -17.84 6.70
N SER A 90 7.97 -16.72 7.09
CA SER A 90 6.68 -16.73 7.78
C SER A 90 5.55 -17.19 6.86
N THR A 91 5.55 -16.83 5.57
CA THR A 91 4.60 -17.34 4.58
C THR A 91 4.72 -18.85 4.41
N GLY A 92 5.95 -19.37 4.30
CA GLY A 92 6.20 -20.82 4.27
C GLY A 92 5.73 -21.52 5.54
N ALA A 93 5.94 -20.90 6.71
CA ALA A 93 5.48 -21.42 7.99
C ALA A 93 3.95 -21.48 8.10
N VAL A 94 3.20 -20.54 7.49
CA VAL A 94 1.75 -20.66 7.35
C VAL A 94 1.38 -21.95 6.59
N GLY A 95 2.07 -22.23 5.48
CA GLY A 95 1.81 -23.44 4.68
C GLY A 95 1.99 -24.76 5.42
N VAL A 96 2.89 -24.82 6.41
CA VAL A 96 3.15 -26.04 7.21
C VAL A 96 2.45 -26.05 8.57
N SER A 97 1.71 -24.99 8.93
CA SER A 97 1.00 -24.88 10.21
C SER A 97 -0.07 -25.96 10.37
N GLN A 98 -0.17 -26.55 11.56
CA GLN A 98 -1.13 -27.61 11.88
C GLN A 98 -2.34 -27.10 12.66
N TYR A 99 -2.23 -25.95 13.33
CA TYR A 99 -3.26 -25.36 14.15
C TYR A 99 -3.54 -23.93 13.73
N PHE A 100 -4.79 -23.49 13.90
CA PHE A 100 -5.22 -22.12 13.58
C PHE A 100 -4.37 -21.05 14.27
N GLN A 101 -4.01 -21.23 15.54
CA GLN A 101 -3.19 -20.30 16.31
C GLN A 101 -1.78 -20.14 15.71
N GLN A 102 -1.22 -21.21 15.14
CA GLN A 102 0.07 -21.12 14.45
C GLN A 102 -0.06 -20.28 13.16
N VAL A 103 -1.14 -20.47 12.41
CA VAL A 103 -1.44 -19.63 11.24
C VAL A 103 -1.54 -18.16 11.66
N ALA A 104 -2.30 -17.85 12.71
CA ALA A 104 -2.46 -16.50 13.23
C ALA A 104 -1.12 -15.88 13.66
N PHE A 105 -0.30 -16.63 14.38
CA PHE A 105 1.03 -16.19 14.79
C PHE A 105 1.93 -15.88 13.59
N TRP A 106 2.03 -16.79 12.62
CA TRP A 106 2.88 -16.59 11.46
C TRP A 106 2.36 -15.50 10.52
N ARG A 107 1.04 -15.30 10.44
CA ARG A 107 0.45 -14.13 9.73
C ARG A 107 0.83 -12.81 10.41
N GLY A 108 0.88 -12.78 11.73
CA GLY A 108 1.39 -11.63 12.48
C GLY A 108 2.87 -11.35 12.18
N VAL A 109 3.71 -12.39 12.21
CA VAL A 109 5.14 -12.29 11.87
C VAL A 109 5.34 -11.84 10.42
N ASN A 110 4.52 -12.35 9.48
CA ASN A 110 4.49 -11.93 8.09
C ASN A 110 4.22 -10.42 7.97
N GLY A 111 3.25 -9.90 8.73
CA GLY A 111 2.95 -8.47 8.79
C GLY A 111 4.16 -7.62 9.19
N VAL A 112 4.97 -8.07 10.16
CA VAL A 112 6.21 -7.38 10.56
C VAL A 112 7.24 -7.36 9.43
N GLY A 113 7.40 -8.46 8.68
CA GLY A 113 8.27 -8.51 7.50
C GLY A 113 7.85 -7.50 6.42
N LEU A 114 6.56 -7.47 6.09
CA LEU A 114 5.98 -6.53 5.13
C LEU A 114 6.11 -5.07 5.60
N ALA A 115 5.99 -4.81 6.90
CA ALA A 115 6.17 -3.48 7.51
C ALA A 115 7.54 -2.88 7.21
N ILE A 116 8.58 -3.70 7.14
CA ILE A 116 9.95 -3.27 6.86
C ILE A 116 10.14 -3.03 5.34
N VAL A 117 9.53 -3.86 4.51
CA VAL A 117 9.74 -3.85 3.06
C VAL A 117 9.02 -2.70 2.37
N ILE A 118 7.74 -2.47 2.67
CA ILE A 118 6.90 -1.49 1.93
C ILE A 118 7.46 -0.06 1.96
N PRO A 119 7.81 0.55 3.11
CA PRO A 119 8.39 1.89 3.13
C PRO A 119 9.76 1.96 2.44
N SER A 120 10.52 0.87 2.48
CA SER A 120 11.82 0.76 1.82
C SER A 120 11.67 0.73 0.30
N LEU A 121 10.67 0.00 -0.23
CA LEU A 121 10.30 0.02 -1.66
C LEU A 121 9.89 1.44 -2.09
N GLN A 122 9.00 2.08 -1.34
CA GLN A 122 8.52 3.43 -1.65
C GLN A 122 9.67 4.45 -1.69
N SER A 123 10.56 4.42 -0.70
CA SER A 123 11.70 5.34 -0.65
C SER A 123 12.72 5.05 -1.75
N PHE A 124 12.90 3.77 -2.15
CA PHE A 124 13.76 3.41 -3.26
C PHE A 124 13.22 3.96 -4.59
N ILE A 125 11.92 3.84 -4.85
CA ILE A 125 11.26 4.43 -6.03
C ILE A 125 11.38 5.96 -6.00
N ALA A 126 11.14 6.60 -4.86
CA ALA A 126 11.26 8.05 -4.72
C ALA A 126 12.63 8.60 -5.11
N ASP A 127 13.70 7.84 -4.85
CA ASP A 127 15.08 8.21 -5.19
C ASP A 127 15.52 7.77 -6.59
N SER A 128 14.86 6.75 -7.14
CA SER A 128 15.16 6.24 -8.50
C SER A 128 14.60 7.15 -9.59
N TYR A 129 13.52 7.87 -9.31
CA TYR A 129 12.86 8.77 -10.25
C TYR A 129 13.12 10.24 -9.90
N ARG A 130 13.37 11.07 -10.93
CA ARG A 130 13.56 12.52 -10.76
C ARG A 130 12.27 13.19 -10.30
N GLU A 131 12.41 14.33 -9.66
CA GLU A 131 11.30 15.25 -9.42
C GLU A 131 10.57 15.56 -10.75
N GLY A 132 9.25 15.46 -10.77
CA GLY A 132 8.46 15.58 -12.01
C GLY A 132 8.26 14.28 -12.82
N THR A 133 8.81 13.13 -12.36
CA THR A 133 8.54 11.79 -12.90
C THR A 133 8.24 10.76 -11.79
N ARG A 134 8.23 11.18 -10.53
CA ARG A 134 7.97 10.32 -9.37
C ARG A 134 6.56 9.74 -9.37
N GLY A 135 5.57 10.52 -9.82
CA GLY A 135 4.19 10.05 -9.94
C GLY A 135 4.07 8.85 -10.88
N ALA A 136 4.70 8.92 -12.06
CA ALA A 136 4.78 7.79 -12.98
C ALA A 136 5.50 6.59 -12.37
N GLY A 137 6.59 6.81 -11.60
CA GLY A 137 7.32 5.75 -10.91
C GLY A 137 6.47 5.04 -9.86
N PHE A 138 5.75 5.76 -9.00
CA PHE A 138 4.82 5.18 -8.04
C PHE A 138 3.62 4.52 -8.70
N GLY A 139 3.11 5.12 -9.79
CA GLY A 139 2.02 4.56 -10.58
C GLY A 139 2.41 3.23 -11.23
N LEU A 140 3.63 3.13 -11.77
CA LEU A 140 4.17 1.89 -12.34
C LEU A 140 4.33 0.82 -11.26
N LEU A 141 4.87 1.17 -10.09
CA LEU A 141 4.99 0.26 -8.94
C LEU A 141 3.62 -0.28 -8.53
N SER A 142 2.60 0.59 -8.46
CA SER A 142 1.24 0.21 -8.12
C SER A 142 0.61 -0.70 -9.16
N LEU A 143 0.77 -0.39 -10.45
CA LEU A 143 0.26 -1.20 -11.57
C LEU A 143 0.87 -2.61 -11.55
N ILE A 144 2.19 -2.69 -11.46
CA ILE A 144 2.93 -3.97 -11.43
C ILE A 144 2.56 -4.77 -10.18
N GLY A 145 2.47 -4.11 -9.03
CA GLY A 145 2.02 -4.75 -7.79
C GLY A 145 0.59 -5.32 -7.91
N SER A 146 -0.33 -4.58 -8.54
CA SER A 146 -1.71 -5.05 -8.77
C SER A 146 -1.75 -6.29 -9.67
N ILE A 147 -0.92 -6.35 -10.72
CA ILE A 147 -0.76 -7.55 -11.56
C ILE A 147 -0.27 -8.72 -10.70
N GLY A 148 0.67 -8.48 -9.80
CA GLY A 148 1.17 -9.46 -8.83
C GLY A 148 0.07 -9.97 -7.91
N GLY A 149 -0.74 -9.09 -7.36
CA GLY A 149 -1.87 -9.44 -6.49
C GLY A 149 -2.91 -10.32 -7.19
N ILE A 150 -3.32 -9.93 -8.41
CA ILE A 150 -4.26 -10.71 -9.23
C ILE A 150 -3.66 -12.07 -9.60
N GLY A 151 -2.42 -12.08 -10.09
CA GLY A 151 -1.71 -13.31 -10.46
C GLY A 151 -1.55 -14.26 -9.28
N GLY A 152 -1.15 -13.74 -8.11
CA GLY A 152 -1.02 -14.51 -6.87
C GLY A 152 -2.34 -15.14 -6.42
N SER A 153 -3.45 -14.38 -6.47
CA SER A 153 -4.77 -14.89 -6.16
C SER A 153 -5.21 -16.01 -7.12
N ILE A 154 -5.01 -15.83 -8.42
CA ILE A 154 -5.36 -16.84 -9.44
C ILE A 154 -4.55 -18.12 -9.20
N VAL A 155 -3.22 -18.00 -9.02
CA VAL A 155 -2.34 -19.14 -8.77
C VAL A 155 -2.78 -19.87 -7.50
N ALA A 156 -3.04 -19.14 -6.41
CA ALA A 156 -3.49 -19.72 -5.16
C ALA A 156 -4.81 -20.48 -5.30
N THR A 157 -5.82 -19.88 -5.94
CA THR A 157 -7.14 -20.50 -6.14
C THR A 157 -7.07 -21.75 -7.02
N VAL A 158 -6.29 -21.70 -8.12
CA VAL A 158 -6.11 -22.85 -9.01
C VAL A 158 -5.39 -23.99 -8.32
N MET A 159 -4.38 -23.67 -7.49
CA MET A 159 -3.64 -24.68 -6.74
C MET A 159 -4.47 -25.26 -5.59
N ALA A 160 -5.28 -24.45 -4.92
CA ALA A 160 -6.07 -24.86 -3.76
C ALA A 160 -7.05 -25.99 -4.06
N GLY A 161 -7.56 -26.07 -5.29
CA GLY A 161 -8.49 -27.13 -5.73
C GLY A 161 -7.85 -28.51 -6.01
N ARG A 162 -6.56 -28.68 -5.78
CA ARG A 162 -5.82 -29.93 -6.06
C ARG A 162 -4.88 -30.28 -4.91
N ASP A 163 -4.59 -31.58 -4.76
CA ASP A 163 -3.54 -32.02 -3.83
C ASP A 163 -2.24 -32.27 -4.60
N TYR A 164 -1.13 -31.84 -4.01
CA TYR A 164 0.23 -31.98 -4.56
C TYR A 164 1.08 -32.83 -3.62
N TRP A 165 1.48 -34.00 -4.08
CA TRP A 165 2.33 -34.95 -3.31
C TRP A 165 1.83 -35.24 -1.89
N GLY A 166 0.51 -35.31 -1.71
CA GLY A 166 -0.12 -35.54 -0.41
C GLY A 166 -0.28 -34.29 0.46
N PHE A 167 0.06 -33.11 -0.05
CA PHE A 167 -0.21 -31.83 0.61
C PHE A 167 -1.44 -31.15 0.01
N PRO A 168 -2.35 -30.60 0.84
CA PRO A 168 -3.44 -29.76 0.35
C PRO A 168 -2.92 -28.61 -0.49
N GLY A 169 -3.53 -28.35 -1.65
CA GLY A 169 -3.03 -27.39 -2.62
C GLY A 169 -2.91 -25.97 -2.09
N TRP A 170 -3.75 -25.55 -1.16
CA TRP A 170 -3.63 -24.24 -0.52
C TRP A 170 -2.32 -24.11 0.27
N ARG A 171 -1.88 -25.14 0.99
CA ARG A 171 -0.60 -25.17 1.71
C ARG A 171 0.58 -25.10 0.75
N PHE A 172 0.47 -25.84 -0.36
CA PHE A 172 1.49 -25.86 -1.40
C PHE A 172 1.64 -24.48 -2.07
N ALA A 173 0.53 -23.75 -2.27
CA ALA A 173 0.56 -22.37 -2.79
C ALA A 173 1.38 -21.43 -1.88
N PHE A 174 1.22 -21.52 -0.56
CA PHE A 174 2.02 -20.75 0.39
C PHE A 174 3.52 -21.09 0.29
N ILE A 175 3.86 -22.36 0.14
CA ILE A 175 5.26 -22.81 0.02
C ILE A 175 5.88 -22.29 -1.29
N VAL A 176 5.16 -22.35 -2.41
CA VAL A 176 5.63 -21.85 -3.71
C VAL A 176 5.88 -20.34 -3.66
N VAL A 177 4.94 -19.57 -3.12
CA VAL A 177 5.09 -18.11 -2.99
C VAL A 177 6.23 -17.75 -2.03
N ALA A 178 6.38 -18.49 -0.93
CA ALA A 178 7.51 -18.34 0.00
C ALA A 178 8.86 -18.57 -0.68
N PHE A 179 8.99 -19.65 -1.45
CA PHE A 179 10.20 -19.96 -2.19
C PHE A 179 10.54 -18.92 -3.24
N ALA A 180 9.54 -18.47 -4.03
CA ALA A 180 9.72 -17.41 -5.02
C ALA A 180 10.13 -16.09 -4.37
N SER A 181 9.51 -15.73 -3.24
CA SER A 181 9.84 -14.52 -2.47
C SER A 181 11.28 -14.59 -1.92
N LEU A 182 11.69 -15.74 -1.38
CA LEU A 182 13.04 -15.97 -0.89
C LEU A 182 14.08 -15.77 -2.01
N LEU A 183 13.83 -16.36 -3.17
CA LEU A 183 14.71 -16.22 -4.34
C LEU A 183 14.85 -14.75 -4.77
N ILE A 184 13.74 -14.02 -4.83
CA ILE A 184 13.76 -12.59 -5.19
C ILE A 184 14.48 -11.79 -4.10
N GLY A 185 14.27 -12.08 -2.82
CA GLY A 185 15.01 -11.44 -1.72
C GLY A 185 16.52 -11.60 -1.85
N LEU A 186 16.99 -12.80 -2.20
CA LEU A 186 18.41 -13.07 -2.45
C LEU A 186 18.91 -12.29 -3.69
N LEU A 187 18.13 -12.25 -4.79
CA LEU A 187 18.51 -11.48 -5.97
C LEU A 187 18.59 -9.99 -5.67
N VAL A 188 17.66 -9.44 -4.87
CA VAL A 188 17.70 -8.05 -4.40
C VAL A 188 18.98 -7.80 -3.60
N TYR A 189 19.34 -8.68 -2.70
CA TYR A 189 20.57 -8.55 -1.88
C TYR A 189 21.83 -8.47 -2.73
N PHE A 190 21.96 -9.37 -3.72
CA PHE A 190 23.20 -9.48 -4.51
C PHE A 190 23.30 -8.45 -5.65
N TYR A 191 22.18 -8.06 -6.27
CA TYR A 191 22.21 -7.30 -7.54
C TYR A 191 21.63 -5.90 -7.44
N THR A 192 20.90 -5.54 -6.37
CA THR A 192 20.33 -4.20 -6.24
C THR A 192 21.37 -3.23 -5.68
N VAL A 193 21.45 -2.04 -6.29
CA VAL A 193 22.30 -0.94 -5.83
C VAL A 193 21.42 0.21 -5.36
N ASP A 194 21.70 0.74 -4.15
CA ASP A 194 20.95 1.89 -3.60
C ASP A 194 21.22 3.14 -4.45
N PRO A 195 20.18 3.80 -4.99
CA PRO A 195 20.32 5.04 -5.78
C PRO A 195 21.07 6.14 -5.04
N ARG A 196 21.00 6.18 -3.70
CA ARG A 196 21.70 7.16 -2.87
C ARG A 196 23.23 7.10 -3.01
N LYS A 197 23.77 5.89 -3.22
CA LYS A 197 25.23 5.68 -3.39
C LYS A 197 25.73 6.05 -4.80
N THR A 198 24.83 6.26 -5.74
CA THR A 198 25.20 6.51 -7.15
C THR A 198 25.07 7.99 -7.56
N SER A 199 24.51 8.84 -6.70
CA SER A 199 24.40 10.29 -6.94
C SER A 199 25.75 10.96 -6.78
N PRO A 200 26.18 11.84 -7.73
CA PRO A 200 27.51 12.48 -7.70
C PRO A 200 27.82 13.30 -6.44
N GLY A 201 26.80 13.72 -5.67
CA GLY A 201 26.95 14.46 -4.42
C GLY A 201 27.25 13.59 -3.20
N ASN A 202 27.17 12.26 -3.29
CA ASN A 202 27.36 11.34 -2.14
C ASN A 202 28.66 10.50 -2.24
N LEU A 203 29.52 10.80 -3.21
CA LEU A 203 30.84 10.13 -3.33
C LEU A 203 31.78 10.43 -2.14
N GLY A 204 31.44 11.40 -1.30
CA GLY A 204 32.21 11.74 -0.09
C GLY A 204 31.85 10.97 1.19
N ASP A 205 30.68 10.31 1.23
CA ASP A 205 30.20 9.68 2.49
C ASP A 205 30.75 8.25 2.70
N ASP A 206 31.13 7.55 1.66
CA ASP A 206 31.79 6.21 1.78
C ASP A 206 33.26 6.38 2.22
N ASP A 207 33.95 7.44 1.78
CA ASP A 207 35.31 7.74 2.21
C ASP A 207 35.37 8.26 3.67
N THR A 208 34.31 8.92 4.15
CA THR A 208 34.23 9.35 5.56
C THR A 208 33.98 8.18 6.51
N HIS A 209 33.22 7.15 6.12
CA HIS A 209 33.06 5.95 6.95
C HIS A 209 34.33 5.09 6.97
N GLU A 210 35.08 5.02 5.89
CA GLU A 210 36.36 4.31 5.83
C GLU A 210 37.48 5.12 6.50
N ARG A 211 37.50 6.44 6.34
CA ARG A 211 38.38 7.35 7.09
C ARG A 211 38.07 7.39 8.60
N SER A 212 36.79 7.35 9.00
CA SER A 212 36.42 7.29 10.42
C SER A 212 36.81 5.98 11.08
N ARG A 213 36.95 4.88 10.30
CA ARG A 213 37.55 3.62 10.80
C ARG A 213 39.08 3.67 10.91
N LEU A 214 39.71 4.50 10.09
CA LEU A 214 41.19 4.62 10.08
C LEU A 214 41.71 5.72 11.01
N VAL A 215 40.88 6.73 11.31
CA VAL A 215 41.20 7.80 12.25
C VAL A 215 40.38 7.60 13.51
N GLY A 216 40.92 6.85 14.45
CA GLY A 216 40.29 6.49 15.73
C GLY A 216 40.09 7.64 16.72
N ASN A 217 39.58 8.80 16.28
CA ASN A 217 39.18 9.91 17.16
C ASN A 217 38.04 10.69 16.51
N SER A 218 36.82 10.21 16.58
CA SER A 218 35.66 11.07 16.41
C SER A 218 35.43 11.87 17.68
N VAL A 219 35.57 13.18 17.60
CA VAL A 219 35.38 14.17 18.68
C VAL A 219 33.92 14.18 19.22
N PHE A 220 33.00 13.48 18.57
CA PHE A 220 31.62 13.32 19.03
C PHE A 220 31.34 11.85 19.30
N PRO A 221 30.87 11.50 20.53
CA PRO A 221 30.38 10.13 20.79
C PRO A 221 29.25 9.83 19.83
N PRO A 222 29.18 8.59 19.27
CA PRO A 222 28.08 8.19 18.41
C PRO A 222 26.78 8.39 19.19
N LEU A 223 25.93 9.30 18.73
CA LEU A 223 24.59 9.46 19.29
C LEU A 223 23.92 8.08 19.28
N SER A 224 23.32 7.69 20.40
CA SER A 224 22.60 6.41 20.48
C SER A 224 21.63 6.33 19.30
N ILE A 225 21.61 5.20 18.61
CA ILE A 225 20.73 4.89 17.46
C ILE A 225 19.29 5.37 17.69
N TRP A 226 18.81 5.15 18.90
CA TRP A 226 17.47 5.56 19.34
C TRP A 226 17.33 7.09 19.40
N LYS A 227 18.37 7.81 19.77
CA LYS A 227 18.34 9.27 19.85
C LYS A 227 18.31 9.90 18.45
N ASP A 228 19.10 9.38 17.50
CA ASP A 228 19.08 9.84 16.11
C ASP A 228 17.75 9.50 15.43
N SER A 229 17.23 8.30 15.67
CA SER A 229 15.92 7.89 15.18
C SER A 229 14.81 8.77 15.74
N TRP A 230 14.87 9.11 17.03
CA TRP A 230 13.90 9.98 17.67
C TRP A 230 13.95 11.42 17.14
N ILE A 231 15.14 11.96 16.93
CA ILE A 231 15.33 13.29 16.34
C ILE A 231 14.76 13.33 14.93
N THR A 232 15.05 12.29 14.11
CA THR A 232 14.53 12.16 12.75
C THR A 232 13.01 12.00 12.76
N ALA A 233 12.47 11.13 13.59
CA ALA A 233 11.04 10.96 13.77
C ALA A 233 10.34 12.28 14.11
N ARG A 234 10.89 12.98 15.11
CA ARG A 234 10.35 14.28 15.53
C ARG A 234 10.44 15.33 14.42
N SER A 235 11.50 15.32 13.59
CA SER A 235 11.64 16.24 12.46
C SER A 235 10.57 15.97 11.39
N VAL A 236 10.33 14.71 11.03
CA VAL A 236 9.30 14.30 10.06
C VAL A 236 7.91 14.66 10.58
N MET A 237 7.62 14.37 11.85
CA MET A 237 6.32 14.68 12.47
C MET A 237 6.00 16.18 12.52
N LYS A 238 7.00 17.06 12.47
CA LYS A 238 6.82 18.52 12.44
C LYS A 238 6.52 19.08 11.05
N VAL A 239 6.71 18.29 9.97
CA VAL A 239 6.42 18.73 8.61
C VAL A 239 4.91 18.87 8.46
N ARG A 240 4.43 20.07 8.18
CA ARG A 240 2.98 20.33 8.08
C ARG A 240 2.34 19.59 6.90
N THR A 241 3.02 19.52 5.78
CA THR A 241 2.58 18.73 4.61
C THR A 241 2.35 17.27 5.00
N PHE A 242 3.25 16.67 5.80
CA PHE A 242 3.08 15.30 6.31
C PHE A 242 1.81 15.16 7.17
N GLN A 243 1.63 16.06 8.15
CA GLN A 243 0.47 16.03 9.04
C GLN A 243 -0.85 16.08 8.28
N ILE A 244 -0.94 16.95 7.26
CA ILE A 244 -2.16 17.11 6.45
C ILE A 244 -2.41 15.87 5.60
N ILE A 245 -1.39 15.32 4.95
CA ILE A 245 -1.53 14.12 4.11
C ILE A 245 -1.92 12.91 4.96
N VAL A 246 -1.33 12.72 6.13
CA VAL A 246 -1.72 11.64 7.06
C VAL A 246 -3.16 11.79 7.52
N LEU A 247 -3.59 13.00 7.90
CA LEU A 247 -4.98 13.25 8.29
C LEU A 247 -5.95 12.93 7.14
N GLN A 248 -5.60 13.35 5.92
CA GLN A 248 -6.36 13.02 4.71
C GLN A 248 -6.37 11.50 4.47
N GLY A 249 -5.24 10.81 4.64
CA GLY A 249 -5.11 9.36 4.47
C GLY A 249 -5.97 8.56 5.44
N ILE A 250 -6.02 8.98 6.71
CA ILE A 250 -6.89 8.37 7.72
C ILE A 250 -8.37 8.43 7.28
N VAL A 251 -8.84 9.60 6.85
CA VAL A 251 -10.22 9.76 6.37
C VAL A 251 -10.42 9.04 5.03
N GLY A 252 -9.43 9.11 4.14
CA GLY A 252 -9.45 8.45 2.83
C GLY A 252 -9.46 6.93 2.90
N SER A 253 -9.05 6.33 4.02
CA SER A 253 -9.12 4.87 4.21
C SER A 253 -10.57 4.35 4.34
N LEU A 254 -11.51 5.17 4.78
CA LEU A 254 -12.92 4.79 4.98
C LEU A 254 -13.60 4.35 3.67
N PRO A 255 -13.56 5.12 2.54
CA PRO A 255 -14.10 4.66 1.27
C PRO A 255 -13.50 3.34 0.78
N TRP A 256 -12.18 3.18 0.90
CA TRP A 256 -11.50 1.95 0.49
C TRP A 256 -11.91 0.74 1.31
N THR A 257 -12.18 0.92 2.61
CA THR A 257 -12.72 -0.13 3.45
C THR A 257 -14.19 -0.44 3.11
N ALA A 258 -14.98 0.59 2.75
CA ALA A 258 -16.36 0.40 2.32
C ALA A 258 -16.47 -0.46 1.05
N VAL A 259 -15.52 -0.36 0.12
CA VAL A 259 -15.47 -1.18 -1.11
C VAL A 259 -15.43 -2.69 -0.81
N VAL A 260 -14.88 -3.12 0.33
CA VAL A 260 -14.84 -4.53 0.72
C VAL A 260 -16.27 -5.13 0.82
N PHE A 261 -17.26 -4.30 1.12
CA PHE A 261 -18.67 -4.72 1.21
C PHE A 261 -19.40 -4.77 -0.15
N PHE A 262 -18.75 -4.39 -1.26
CA PHE A 262 -19.38 -4.40 -2.58
C PHE A 262 -19.80 -5.81 -3.00
N THR A 263 -19.00 -6.85 -2.74
CA THR A 263 -19.35 -8.24 -3.04
C THR A 263 -20.69 -8.61 -2.37
N MET A 264 -20.79 -8.37 -1.07
CA MET A 264 -22.01 -8.64 -0.30
C MET A 264 -23.20 -7.82 -0.83
N TRP A 265 -22.99 -6.57 -1.20
CA TRP A 265 -24.04 -5.74 -1.77
C TRP A 265 -24.52 -6.24 -3.13
N PHE A 266 -23.64 -6.69 -4.02
CA PHE A 266 -24.01 -7.30 -5.29
C PHE A 266 -24.79 -8.63 -5.11
N GLU A 267 -24.37 -9.45 -4.15
CA GLU A 267 -25.10 -10.69 -3.82
C GLU A 267 -26.50 -10.40 -3.27
N LEU A 268 -26.67 -9.36 -2.44
CA LEU A 268 -27.97 -8.91 -1.96
C LEU A 268 -28.88 -8.36 -3.07
N ILE A 269 -28.33 -7.78 -4.14
CA ILE A 269 -29.07 -7.38 -5.34
C ILE A 269 -29.55 -8.60 -6.12
N GLY A 270 -28.86 -9.77 -5.98
CA GLY A 270 -29.17 -11.02 -6.67
C GLY A 270 -28.16 -11.41 -7.76
N PHE A 271 -26.99 -10.74 -7.81
CA PHE A 271 -25.92 -11.19 -8.68
C PHE A 271 -25.32 -12.51 -8.17
N ASP A 272 -25.00 -13.41 -9.08
CA ASP A 272 -24.26 -14.63 -8.76
C ASP A 272 -22.78 -14.31 -8.43
N ASN A 273 -22.10 -15.25 -7.77
CA ASN A 273 -20.72 -15.08 -7.33
C ASN A 273 -19.75 -14.74 -8.48
N LYS A 274 -20.00 -15.26 -9.70
CA LYS A 274 -19.15 -15.00 -10.87
C LYS A 274 -19.31 -13.56 -11.36
N SER A 275 -20.54 -13.08 -11.46
CA SER A 275 -20.85 -11.71 -11.87
C SER A 275 -20.33 -10.70 -10.84
N SER A 276 -20.52 -10.97 -9.54
CA SER A 276 -20.01 -10.15 -8.44
C SER A 276 -18.48 -10.06 -8.47
N ALA A 277 -17.80 -11.19 -8.64
CA ALA A 277 -16.35 -11.24 -8.79
C ALA A 277 -15.88 -10.50 -10.07
N GLY A 278 -16.61 -10.62 -11.16
CA GLY A 278 -16.34 -9.91 -12.43
C GLY A 278 -16.40 -8.38 -12.24
N LEU A 279 -17.45 -7.88 -11.58
CA LEU A 279 -17.63 -6.46 -11.29
C LEU A 279 -16.49 -5.90 -10.41
N ASN A 280 -16.12 -6.62 -9.35
CA ASN A 280 -15.00 -6.24 -8.49
C ASN A 280 -13.66 -6.28 -9.23
N SER A 281 -13.48 -7.24 -10.15
CA SER A 281 -12.28 -7.31 -10.98
C SER A 281 -12.15 -6.11 -11.91
N LEU A 282 -13.26 -5.67 -12.52
CA LEU A 282 -13.27 -4.46 -13.36
C LEU A 282 -12.93 -3.21 -12.56
N PHE A 283 -13.44 -3.08 -11.34
CA PHE A 283 -13.04 -2.01 -10.42
C PHE A 283 -11.54 -2.05 -10.12
N ALA A 284 -10.99 -3.23 -9.80
CA ALA A 284 -9.57 -3.41 -9.50
C ALA A 284 -8.67 -3.07 -10.71
N ILE A 285 -9.06 -3.48 -11.91
CA ILE A 285 -8.36 -3.13 -13.18
C ILE A 285 -8.43 -1.63 -13.39
N GLY A 286 -9.58 -1.00 -13.15
CA GLY A 286 -9.74 0.44 -13.19
C GLY A 286 -8.77 1.15 -12.22
N CYS A 287 -8.70 0.69 -10.96
CA CYS A 287 -7.78 1.24 -9.95
C CYS A 287 -6.31 1.10 -10.35
N ALA A 288 -5.90 -0.06 -10.84
CA ALA A 288 -4.52 -0.30 -11.28
C ALA A 288 -4.12 0.63 -12.45
N SER A 289 -4.98 0.71 -13.45
CA SER A 289 -4.78 1.61 -14.60
C SER A 289 -4.83 3.08 -14.20
N GLY A 290 -5.77 3.43 -13.33
CA GLY A 290 -5.95 4.78 -12.80
C GLY A 290 -4.75 5.28 -11.99
N SER A 291 -4.20 4.44 -11.12
CA SER A 291 -2.99 4.78 -10.35
C SER A 291 -1.80 5.13 -11.25
N PHE A 292 -1.61 4.39 -12.33
CA PHE A 292 -0.55 4.68 -13.30
C PHE A 292 -0.83 5.96 -14.08
N LEU A 293 -2.02 6.08 -14.68
CA LEU A 293 -2.42 7.26 -15.45
C LEU A 293 -2.41 8.53 -14.59
N GLY A 294 -2.94 8.46 -13.39
CA GLY A 294 -2.97 9.57 -12.43
C GLY A 294 -1.55 10.06 -12.09
N GLY A 295 -0.60 9.14 -11.88
CA GLY A 295 0.80 9.48 -11.66
C GLY A 295 1.42 10.21 -12.86
N VAL A 296 1.20 9.71 -14.09
CA VAL A 296 1.71 10.33 -15.33
C VAL A 296 1.07 11.69 -15.58
N ILE A 297 -0.25 11.82 -15.39
CA ILE A 297 -0.98 13.08 -15.54
C ILE A 297 -0.46 14.11 -14.54
N ALA A 298 -0.35 13.72 -13.27
CA ALA A 298 0.13 14.61 -12.21
C ALA A 298 1.57 15.09 -12.45
N ASP A 299 2.44 14.24 -12.97
CA ASP A 299 3.80 14.63 -13.35
C ASP A 299 3.79 15.68 -14.47
N ARG A 300 2.90 15.57 -15.48
CA ARG A 300 2.74 16.60 -16.52
C ARG A 300 2.18 17.91 -15.97
N VAL A 301 1.14 17.83 -15.13
CA VAL A 301 0.49 19.00 -14.52
C VAL A 301 1.46 19.71 -13.56
N SER A 302 2.25 18.96 -12.78
CA SER A 302 3.23 19.53 -11.84
C SER A 302 4.39 20.24 -12.54
N ARG A 303 4.73 19.90 -13.78
CA ARG A 303 5.70 20.68 -14.57
C ARG A 303 5.17 22.06 -14.95
N ARG A 304 3.86 22.18 -15.17
CA ARG A 304 3.23 23.48 -15.47
C ARG A 304 2.91 24.27 -14.21
N TYR A 305 2.50 23.57 -13.13
CA TYR A 305 2.13 24.15 -11.86
C TYR A 305 2.91 23.45 -10.71
N PRO A 306 4.18 23.82 -10.48
CA PRO A 306 5.08 23.08 -9.57
C PRO A 306 4.59 23.02 -8.12
N ASP A 307 3.87 24.05 -7.65
CA ASP A 307 3.44 24.17 -6.26
C ASP A 307 2.03 23.59 -6.00
N SER A 308 1.21 23.45 -7.05
CA SER A 308 -0.22 23.10 -6.90
C SER A 308 -0.66 21.92 -7.77
N GLY A 309 0.05 21.60 -8.84
CA GLY A 309 -0.40 20.62 -9.84
C GLY A 309 -0.74 19.24 -9.26
N ARG A 310 0.08 18.73 -8.33
CA ARG A 310 -0.16 17.45 -7.66
C ARG A 310 -1.40 17.51 -6.76
N ILE A 311 -1.59 18.63 -6.05
CA ILE A 311 -2.73 18.86 -5.16
C ILE A 311 -4.02 18.89 -5.98
N MET A 312 -4.02 19.61 -7.11
CA MET A 312 -5.18 19.67 -8.02
C MET A 312 -5.60 18.28 -8.52
N CYS A 313 -4.63 17.45 -8.94
CA CYS A 313 -4.91 16.07 -9.38
C CYS A 313 -5.48 15.20 -8.26
N ALA A 314 -4.98 15.34 -7.03
CA ALA A 314 -5.49 14.60 -5.88
C ALA A 314 -6.90 15.04 -5.49
N GLN A 315 -7.17 16.35 -5.48
CA GLN A 315 -8.51 16.89 -5.24
C GLN A 315 -9.51 16.43 -6.30
N PHE A 316 -9.12 16.45 -7.58
CA PHE A 316 -9.94 15.90 -8.66
C PHE A 316 -10.26 14.44 -8.42
N SER A 317 -9.26 13.61 -8.08
CA SER A 317 -9.44 12.19 -7.79
C SER A 317 -10.40 11.95 -6.62
N ALA A 318 -10.22 12.65 -5.50
CA ALA A 318 -11.09 12.56 -4.35
C ALA A 318 -12.51 13.04 -4.67
N PHE A 319 -12.65 14.15 -5.41
CA PHE A 319 -13.94 14.68 -5.82
C PHE A 319 -14.73 13.71 -6.69
N MET A 320 -14.07 13.05 -7.66
CA MET A 320 -14.72 12.06 -8.53
C MET A 320 -15.31 10.87 -7.77
N GLY A 321 -14.81 10.59 -6.57
CA GLY A 321 -15.41 9.61 -5.68
C GLY A 321 -16.86 9.91 -5.31
N ILE A 322 -17.24 11.18 -5.22
CA ILE A 322 -18.61 11.62 -4.86
C ILE A 322 -19.62 11.27 -5.96
N PRO A 323 -19.51 11.75 -7.21
CA PRO A 323 -20.50 11.48 -8.25
C PRO A 323 -20.54 9.99 -8.62
N PHE A 324 -19.39 9.30 -8.69
CA PHE A 324 -19.40 7.88 -9.00
C PHE A 324 -20.07 7.03 -7.91
N THR A 325 -19.79 7.31 -6.64
CA THR A 325 -20.48 6.63 -5.53
C THR A 325 -21.98 6.89 -5.56
N TRP A 326 -22.38 8.14 -5.82
CA TRP A 326 -23.80 8.50 -5.91
C TRP A 326 -24.49 7.81 -7.09
N ILE A 327 -23.88 7.79 -8.28
CA ILE A 327 -24.39 7.05 -9.44
C ILE A 327 -24.53 5.57 -9.14
N LEU A 328 -23.45 4.95 -8.62
CA LEU A 328 -23.40 3.51 -8.35
C LEU A 328 -24.47 3.05 -7.36
N LEU A 329 -24.67 3.80 -6.28
CA LEU A 329 -25.50 3.36 -5.15
C LEU A 329 -26.92 3.91 -5.16
N THR A 330 -27.22 4.94 -5.99
CA THR A 330 -28.54 5.61 -5.99
C THR A 330 -29.17 5.71 -7.37
N VAL A 331 -28.40 5.95 -8.42
CA VAL A 331 -28.96 6.19 -9.77
C VAL A 331 -29.20 4.87 -10.50
N ILE A 332 -28.26 3.94 -10.42
CA ILE A 332 -28.41 2.61 -11.07
C ILE A 332 -29.45 1.83 -10.28
N PRO A 333 -30.54 1.34 -10.94
CA PRO A 333 -31.52 0.49 -10.28
C PRO A 333 -30.87 -0.80 -9.74
N GLN A 334 -31.27 -1.22 -8.53
CA GLN A 334 -30.73 -2.41 -7.87
C GLN A 334 -31.35 -3.67 -8.49
N SER A 335 -30.93 -4.01 -9.71
CA SER A 335 -31.33 -5.18 -10.48
C SER A 335 -30.14 -5.74 -11.25
N VAL A 336 -30.15 -7.06 -11.45
CA VAL A 336 -29.14 -7.80 -12.23
C VAL A 336 -29.11 -7.41 -13.71
N ASP A 337 -30.23 -6.87 -14.24
CA ASP A 337 -30.34 -6.44 -15.63
C ASP A 337 -29.40 -5.29 -15.99
N TYR A 338 -28.98 -4.53 -14.99
CA TYR A 338 -28.08 -3.38 -15.16
C TYR A 338 -26.59 -3.71 -15.01
N TRP A 339 -26.18 -4.97 -15.21
CA TRP A 339 -24.79 -5.41 -15.07
C TRP A 339 -23.80 -4.52 -15.83
N TYR A 340 -24.09 -4.15 -17.06
CA TYR A 340 -23.23 -3.28 -17.87
C TYR A 340 -23.08 -1.88 -17.27
N SER A 341 -24.13 -1.32 -16.71
CA SER A 341 -24.08 -0.01 -16.04
C SER A 341 -23.18 -0.04 -14.80
N TYR A 342 -23.30 -1.12 -14.01
CA TYR A 342 -22.40 -1.37 -12.88
C TYR A 342 -20.95 -1.52 -13.34
N ALA A 343 -20.71 -2.34 -14.37
CA ALA A 343 -19.37 -2.61 -14.89
C ALA A 343 -18.65 -1.34 -15.36
N VAL A 344 -19.32 -0.53 -16.18
CA VAL A 344 -18.76 0.73 -16.69
C VAL A 344 -18.52 1.71 -15.54
N THR A 345 -19.48 1.87 -14.63
CA THR A 345 -19.36 2.81 -13.51
C THR A 345 -18.23 2.42 -12.59
N LEU A 346 -18.09 1.14 -12.24
CA LEU A 346 -17.03 0.62 -11.38
C LEU A 346 -15.65 0.79 -12.02
N PHE A 347 -15.52 0.48 -13.31
CA PHE A 347 -14.25 0.66 -14.02
C PHE A 347 -13.84 2.14 -14.06
N LEU A 348 -14.74 3.05 -14.42
CA LEU A 348 -14.47 4.50 -14.47
C LEU A 348 -14.23 5.08 -13.09
N MET A 349 -14.97 4.60 -12.07
CA MET A 349 -14.74 4.96 -10.68
C MET A 349 -13.31 4.57 -10.27
N GLY A 350 -12.92 3.30 -10.45
CA GLY A 350 -11.57 2.83 -10.15
C GLY A 350 -10.50 3.64 -10.89
N LEU A 351 -10.72 3.92 -12.17
CA LEU A 351 -9.81 4.69 -13.02
C LEU A 351 -9.55 6.11 -12.50
N THR A 352 -10.49 6.71 -11.79
CA THR A 352 -10.40 8.11 -11.36
C THR A 352 -10.08 8.30 -9.88
N ILE A 353 -10.59 7.44 -8.98
CA ILE A 353 -10.42 7.63 -7.52
C ILE A 353 -9.09 7.13 -6.97
N SER A 354 -8.32 6.38 -7.74
CA SER A 354 -7.09 5.71 -7.29
C SER A 354 -5.82 6.56 -7.38
N TRP A 355 -5.92 7.86 -7.74
CA TRP A 355 -4.76 8.67 -8.03
C TRP A 355 -4.04 9.22 -6.80
N CYS A 356 -4.74 9.50 -5.70
CA CYS A 356 -4.23 10.28 -4.57
C CYS A 356 -2.84 9.86 -4.09
N ALA A 357 -2.62 8.56 -3.88
CA ALA A 357 -1.34 8.04 -3.41
C ALA A 357 -0.20 8.25 -4.42
N THR A 358 -0.45 7.99 -5.70
CA THR A 358 0.59 8.00 -6.75
C THR A 358 0.82 9.38 -7.34
N CYS A 359 -0.22 10.22 -7.44
CA CYS A 359 -0.12 11.55 -8.01
C CYS A 359 0.40 12.59 -7.00
N ALA A 360 0.01 12.48 -5.73
CA ALA A 360 0.30 13.50 -4.72
C ALA A 360 1.02 12.94 -3.48
N ASN A 361 0.40 12.07 -2.67
CA ASN A 361 0.90 11.71 -1.35
C ASN A 361 2.37 11.22 -1.40
N ASN A 362 2.64 10.16 -2.15
CA ASN A 362 3.98 9.57 -2.23
C ASN A 362 5.04 10.51 -2.84
N PRO A 363 4.79 11.19 -3.98
CA PRO A 363 5.74 12.16 -4.51
C PRO A 363 5.98 13.35 -3.57
N MET A 364 4.93 13.90 -2.95
CA MET A 364 5.05 15.05 -2.04
C MET A 364 5.85 14.69 -0.78
N PHE A 365 5.66 13.49 -0.21
CA PHE A 365 6.50 13.01 0.89
C PHE A 365 7.98 13.00 0.52
N ALA A 366 8.33 12.58 -0.69
CA ALA A 366 9.71 12.58 -1.16
C ALA A 366 10.29 13.98 -1.38
N GLU A 367 9.43 14.99 -1.59
CA GLU A 367 9.84 16.38 -1.87
C GLU A 367 9.99 17.23 -0.60
N VAL A 368 9.35 16.85 0.52
CA VAL A 368 9.34 17.63 1.76
C VAL A 368 10.34 17.15 2.82
N VAL A 369 11.08 16.08 2.53
CA VAL A 369 12.14 15.57 3.40
C VAL A 369 13.42 15.26 2.60
N PRO A 370 14.60 15.38 3.22
CA PRO A 370 15.85 14.92 2.61
C PRO A 370 15.83 13.43 2.28
N PRO A 371 16.61 12.95 1.29
CA PRO A 371 16.65 11.54 0.89
C PRO A 371 16.88 10.56 2.04
N LYS A 372 17.70 10.95 3.02
CA LYS A 372 18.00 10.16 4.23
C LYS A 372 16.74 9.83 5.05
N HIS A 373 15.74 10.72 5.08
CA HIS A 373 14.54 10.59 5.92
C HIS A 373 13.32 10.03 5.15
N ARG A 374 13.44 9.73 3.86
CA ARG A 374 12.31 9.25 3.02
C ARG A 374 11.70 7.94 3.52
N THR A 375 12.50 6.97 3.92
CA THR A 375 11.96 5.72 4.46
C THR A 375 11.17 5.97 5.74
N MET A 376 11.63 6.89 6.59
CA MET A 376 10.96 7.24 7.84
C MET A 376 9.59 7.89 7.61
N ILE A 377 9.47 8.82 6.65
CA ILE A 377 8.19 9.48 6.37
C ILE A 377 7.15 8.49 5.83
N TYR A 378 7.54 7.59 4.91
CA TYR A 378 6.66 6.52 4.42
C TYR A 378 6.27 5.52 5.51
N ALA A 379 7.22 5.21 6.41
CA ALA A 379 6.97 4.30 7.53
C ALA A 379 5.94 4.87 8.52
N PHE A 380 6.03 6.15 8.85
CA PHE A 380 5.04 6.81 9.71
C PHE A 380 3.69 6.98 9.05
N ASP A 381 3.66 7.33 7.76
CA ASP A 381 2.41 7.38 6.99
C ASP A 381 1.68 6.04 7.08
N ARG A 382 2.37 4.93 6.81
CA ARG A 382 1.81 3.58 6.93
C ARG A 382 1.37 3.22 8.35
N ALA A 383 2.13 3.63 9.36
CA ALA A 383 1.79 3.39 10.76
C ALA A 383 0.47 4.07 11.14
N PHE A 384 0.32 5.35 10.80
CA PHE A 384 -0.89 6.11 11.12
C PHE A 384 -2.09 5.66 10.27
N GLU A 385 -1.96 5.70 8.95
CA GLU A 385 -3.04 5.34 8.03
C GLU A 385 -3.52 3.91 8.29
N GLY A 386 -2.61 2.95 8.40
CA GLY A 386 -2.96 1.54 8.59
C GLY A 386 -3.56 1.24 9.96
N SER A 387 -3.12 1.90 11.04
CA SER A 387 -3.68 1.70 12.38
C SER A 387 -5.13 2.20 12.45
N PHE A 388 -5.42 3.35 11.87
CA PHE A 388 -6.77 3.90 11.85
C PHE A 388 -7.67 3.18 10.83
N SER A 389 -7.15 2.74 9.68
CA SER A 389 -7.94 2.02 8.68
C SER A 389 -8.43 0.66 9.18
N SER A 390 -7.73 0.04 10.12
CA SER A 390 -8.19 -1.21 10.74
C SER A 390 -9.52 -1.06 11.50
N LEU A 391 -9.84 0.16 11.96
CA LEU A 391 -11.09 0.48 12.64
C LEU A 391 -12.25 0.84 11.68
N ALA A 392 -11.94 1.05 10.41
CA ALA A 392 -12.91 1.53 9.43
C ALA A 392 -13.99 0.48 9.09
N ALA A 393 -13.63 -0.81 9.00
CA ALA A 393 -14.59 -1.87 8.70
C ALA A 393 -15.70 -2.01 9.76
N PRO A 394 -15.40 -2.05 11.07
CA PRO A 394 -16.43 -1.98 12.11
C PRO A 394 -17.31 -0.73 12.02
N ALA A 395 -16.74 0.42 11.66
CA ALA A 395 -17.49 1.66 11.53
C ALA A 395 -18.53 1.58 10.39
N VAL A 396 -18.17 1.01 9.23
CA VAL A 396 -19.10 0.77 8.11
C VAL A 396 -20.25 -0.14 8.56
N GLY A 397 -19.93 -1.25 9.25
CA GLY A 397 -20.94 -2.18 9.79
C GLY A 397 -21.89 -1.49 10.76
N MET A 398 -21.36 -0.76 11.76
CA MET A 398 -22.16 -0.05 12.74
C MET A 398 -23.11 1.00 12.13
N VAL A 399 -22.65 1.75 11.14
CA VAL A 399 -23.49 2.74 10.43
C VAL A 399 -24.61 2.02 9.69
N THR A 400 -24.29 0.94 8.98
CA THR A 400 -25.27 0.17 8.21
C THR A 400 -26.33 -0.46 9.12
N GLU A 401 -25.94 -1.04 10.25
CA GLU A 401 -26.85 -1.71 11.19
C GLU A 401 -27.66 -0.72 12.02
N LYS A 402 -26.98 0.22 12.70
CA LYS A 402 -27.63 1.09 13.69
C LYS A 402 -28.37 2.28 13.08
N VAL A 403 -27.88 2.83 11.97
CA VAL A 403 -28.47 4.01 11.32
C VAL A 403 -29.47 3.61 10.25
N TYR A 404 -29.14 2.60 9.43
CA TYR A 404 -29.97 2.21 8.28
C TYR A 404 -30.74 0.91 8.50
N GLY A 405 -30.65 0.29 9.69
CA GLY A 405 -31.51 -0.82 10.10
C GLY A 405 -31.20 -2.13 9.40
N TYR A 406 -30.00 -2.35 8.91
CA TYR A 406 -29.58 -3.64 8.38
C TYR A 406 -29.63 -4.70 9.48
N ASN A 407 -30.36 -5.79 9.26
CA ASN A 407 -30.45 -6.88 10.22
C ASN A 407 -30.00 -8.20 9.60
N SER A 408 -28.81 -8.64 9.98
CA SER A 408 -28.21 -9.89 9.47
C SER A 408 -29.02 -11.14 9.76
N LYS A 409 -29.90 -11.12 10.79
CA LYS A 409 -30.76 -12.27 11.17
C LYS A 409 -31.98 -12.43 10.27
N THR A 410 -32.42 -11.35 9.60
CA THR A 410 -33.60 -11.34 8.72
C THR A 410 -33.23 -11.36 7.24
N VAL A 411 -31.99 -11.14 6.90
CA VAL A 411 -31.48 -11.10 5.54
C VAL A 411 -30.92 -12.46 5.17
N ASN A 412 -31.57 -13.14 4.22
CA ASN A 412 -31.06 -14.38 3.66
C ASN A 412 -30.22 -14.06 2.40
N LEU A 413 -28.90 -14.21 2.49
CA LEU A 413 -27.97 -13.95 1.39
C LEU A 413 -28.20 -14.85 0.19
N ALA A 414 -28.77 -16.07 0.41
CA ALA A 414 -28.99 -17.04 -0.67
C ALA A 414 -30.13 -16.65 -1.64
N ASP A 415 -31.12 -15.91 -1.15
CA ASP A 415 -32.32 -15.56 -1.93
C ASP A 415 -32.33 -14.08 -2.40
N GLY A 416 -31.29 -13.31 -2.03
CA GLY A 416 -31.27 -11.86 -2.21
C GLY A 416 -32.22 -11.16 -1.25
N SER A 417 -31.94 -9.90 -0.93
CA SER A 417 -32.81 -9.09 -0.06
C SER A 417 -32.79 -7.64 -0.52
N VAL A 418 -33.90 -7.20 -1.11
CA VAL A 418 -34.07 -5.80 -1.56
C VAL A 418 -33.92 -4.83 -0.41
N ALA A 419 -34.50 -5.14 0.76
CA ALA A 419 -34.38 -4.30 1.95
C ALA A 419 -32.95 -4.27 2.49
N GLY A 420 -32.26 -5.43 2.51
CA GLY A 420 -30.85 -5.54 2.91
C GLY A 420 -29.92 -4.80 1.95
N ALA A 421 -30.13 -4.96 0.64
CA ALA A 421 -29.37 -4.26 -0.39
C ALA A 421 -29.54 -2.72 -0.26
N TYR A 422 -30.76 -2.25 -0.01
CA TYR A 422 -31.05 -0.85 0.18
C TYR A 422 -30.39 -0.29 1.45
N ALA A 423 -30.52 -0.97 2.59
CA ALA A 423 -29.90 -0.54 3.85
C ALA A 423 -28.37 -0.49 3.73
N LEU A 424 -27.76 -1.52 3.11
CA LEU A 424 -26.31 -1.56 2.89
C LEU A 424 -25.86 -0.45 1.92
N SER A 425 -26.60 -0.21 0.83
CA SER A 425 -26.27 0.86 -0.12
C SER A 425 -26.26 2.25 0.54
N ARG A 426 -27.20 2.52 1.47
CA ARG A 426 -27.24 3.78 2.23
C ARG A 426 -26.07 3.92 3.21
N GLY A 427 -25.72 2.83 3.89
CA GLY A 427 -24.52 2.78 4.74
C GLY A 427 -23.24 3.07 3.95
N LEU A 428 -23.07 2.37 2.82
CA LEU A 428 -21.94 2.59 1.90
C LEU A 428 -21.92 4.01 1.33
N LEU A 429 -23.07 4.55 0.94
CA LEU A 429 -23.18 5.92 0.43
C LEU A 429 -22.64 6.93 1.43
N THR A 430 -23.06 6.83 2.68
CA THR A 430 -22.62 7.73 3.77
C THR A 430 -21.13 7.59 4.04
N MET A 431 -20.63 6.34 4.13
CA MET A 431 -19.25 6.04 4.44
C MET A 431 -18.28 6.26 3.27
N MET A 432 -18.78 6.58 2.08
CA MET A 432 -17.96 6.95 0.92
C MET A 432 -18.06 8.43 0.58
N ILE A 433 -19.26 8.99 0.43
CA ILE A 433 -19.43 10.39 0.00
C ILE A 433 -18.86 11.38 1.02
N VAL A 434 -19.18 11.20 2.30
CA VAL A 434 -18.71 12.11 3.36
C VAL A 434 -17.18 12.09 3.45
N PRO A 435 -16.50 10.93 3.54
CA PRO A 435 -15.05 10.90 3.56
C PRO A 435 -14.40 11.41 2.26
N PHE A 436 -14.94 11.13 1.08
CA PHE A 436 -14.42 11.72 -0.17
C PHE A 436 -14.50 13.25 -0.17
N GLY A 437 -15.60 13.81 0.33
CA GLY A 437 -15.74 15.26 0.50
C GLY A 437 -14.73 15.84 1.49
N LEU A 438 -14.54 15.19 2.64
CA LEU A 438 -13.55 15.59 3.63
C LEU A 438 -12.11 15.47 3.09
N CYS A 439 -11.79 14.40 2.32
CA CYS A 439 -10.51 14.28 1.63
C CYS A 439 -10.23 15.46 0.71
N CYS A 440 -11.23 15.86 -0.09
CA CYS A 440 -11.14 17.04 -0.94
C CYS A 440 -10.80 18.30 -0.13
N LEU A 441 -11.47 18.51 1.00
CA LEU A 441 -11.25 19.65 1.88
C LEU A 441 -9.86 19.60 2.54
N PHE A 442 -9.40 18.43 2.98
CA PHE A 442 -8.09 18.28 3.64
C PHE A 442 -6.91 18.46 2.69
N TYR A 443 -7.07 18.35 1.38
CA TYR A 443 -6.04 18.75 0.43
C TYR A 443 -5.89 20.28 0.30
N THR A 444 -6.90 21.07 0.65
CA THR A 444 -6.88 22.53 0.47
C THR A 444 -5.75 23.24 1.24
N PRO A 445 -5.46 22.93 2.53
CA PRO A 445 -4.37 23.58 3.24
C PRO A 445 -2.98 23.34 2.62
N LEU A 446 -2.80 22.29 1.81
CA LEU A 446 -1.52 22.00 1.15
C LEU A 446 -1.10 23.10 0.18
N TYR A 447 -2.03 23.83 -0.44
CA TYR A 447 -1.71 24.96 -1.32
C TYR A 447 -0.89 26.05 -0.60
N PHE A 448 -1.03 26.16 0.72
CA PHE A 448 -0.35 27.18 1.53
C PHE A 448 0.95 26.68 2.17
N VAL A 449 1.07 25.39 2.43
CA VAL A 449 2.19 24.84 3.23
C VAL A 449 3.20 24.07 2.40
N PHE A 450 2.79 23.40 1.32
CA PHE A 450 3.64 22.49 0.56
C PHE A 450 4.87 23.18 -0.03
N LYS A 451 4.68 24.35 -0.66
CA LYS A 451 5.79 25.13 -1.25
C LYS A 451 6.87 25.40 -0.22
N ARG A 452 6.48 25.91 0.96
CA ARG A 452 7.42 26.25 2.04
C ARG A 452 8.15 25.03 2.58
N ASP A 453 7.43 23.93 2.83
CA ASP A 453 8.04 22.71 3.36
C ASP A 453 9.01 22.10 2.36
N ARG A 454 8.71 22.15 1.05
CA ARG A 454 9.60 21.72 -0.03
C ARG A 454 10.86 22.60 -0.14
N GLU A 455 10.72 23.92 -0.06
CA GLU A 455 11.84 24.85 -0.08
C GLU A 455 12.75 24.64 1.15
N ASN A 456 12.19 24.47 2.35
CA ASN A 456 12.94 24.15 3.55
C ASN A 456 13.72 22.82 3.42
N ALA A 457 13.12 21.79 2.81
CA ALA A 457 13.80 20.52 2.58
C ALA A 457 14.97 20.66 1.59
N ARG A 458 14.82 21.47 0.54
CA ARG A 458 15.90 21.78 -0.42
C ARG A 458 17.04 22.58 0.22
N LEU A 459 16.72 23.60 1.02
CA LEU A 459 17.72 24.37 1.76
C LEU A 459 18.50 23.50 2.73
N ALA A 460 17.82 22.64 3.50
CA ALA A 460 18.47 21.71 4.42
C ALA A 460 19.39 20.69 3.70
N ALA A 461 19.10 20.34 2.46
CA ALA A 461 19.98 19.50 1.64
C ALA A 461 21.22 20.28 1.19
N SER A 462 21.05 21.53 0.69
CA SER A 462 22.15 22.34 0.16
C SER A 462 23.12 22.86 1.25
N THR A 463 22.62 23.19 2.44
CA THR A 463 23.47 23.63 3.56
C THR A 463 24.40 22.52 4.01
N LYS A 464 23.93 21.28 3.98
CA LYS A 464 24.74 20.11 4.33
C LYS A 464 25.85 19.83 3.31
N ASP A 465 25.57 20.09 2.03
CA ASP A 465 26.57 19.97 0.96
C ASP A 465 27.66 21.07 1.10
N LEU A 466 27.31 22.26 1.61
CA LEU A 466 28.27 23.35 1.88
C LEU A 466 29.12 23.09 3.13
N GLU A 467 28.63 22.42 4.15
CA GLU A 467 29.41 22.05 5.36
C GLU A 467 30.39 20.88 5.10
N LEU A 468 30.21 20.15 3.99
CA LEU A 468 31.03 19.01 3.57
C LEU A 468 32.12 19.39 2.53
N MET A 469 32.11 20.63 1.99
CA MET A 469 33.14 21.21 1.11
C MET A 469 34.18 22.01 1.88
#